data_da2eaa227c80060009410a2898191a09
#
_entry.id   da2eaa227c80060009410a2898191a09
#
_cell.length_a   1.000
_cell.length_b   1.000
_cell.length_c   1.000
_cell.angle_alpha   90.00
_cell.angle_beta   90.00
_cell.angle_gamma   90.00
#
_symmetry.space_group_name_H-M   'P 1'
#
loop_
_entity.id
_entity.type
_entity.pdbx_description
1 polymer ?
#
loop_
_entity_poly.entity_id
_entity_poly.type
_entity_poly.pdbx_seq_one_letter_code
_entity_poly.pdbx_strand_id
1 'polypeptide(L)'
;KCDNAFATYRTDYNIPLGVVKSKYTIVQNNDAFNFFDDAIGKNSAIWQTAGFWGNGERIFVSAKLPNNILVKGDPVENYLVFTNTHDGSGGVKILFTPIRVICKNTLNAAISTSSNYVSFRHTTSVYNKISVAQEILGISKIKYEEFGQYCNLLANIKVTDEDVIQFIGENL
;
A
#
# COMPACT_ATOMS: atom_id res chain seq x y z
N LYS A 1 2.31 -25.50 25.55
CA LYS A 1 3.55 -25.21 24.80
C LYS A 1 3.37 -25.79 23.42
N CYS A 2 3.14 -24.96 22.41
CA CYS A 2 3.14 -25.45 21.03
C CYS A 2 4.58 -25.39 20.53
N ASP A 3 5.17 -26.54 20.24
CA ASP A 3 6.48 -26.60 19.62
C ASP A 3 6.39 -25.95 18.23
N ASN A 4 7.31 -25.02 17.93
CA ASN A 4 7.38 -24.23 16.68
C ASN A 4 6.32 -23.12 16.50
N ALA A 5 5.70 -22.64 17.54
CA ALA A 5 4.84 -21.45 17.52
C ALA A 5 5.36 -20.38 18.46
N PHE A 6 5.34 -19.10 18.01
CA PHE A 6 5.83 -17.96 18.75
C PHE A 6 4.74 -16.88 18.78
N ALA A 7 4.62 -16.18 19.91
CA ALA A 7 3.78 -15.00 19.99
C ALA A 7 4.56 -13.77 19.53
N THR A 8 3.93 -12.97 18.69
CA THR A 8 4.39 -11.61 18.39
C THR A 8 3.79 -10.66 19.42
N TYR A 9 4.59 -9.71 19.89
CA TYR A 9 4.21 -8.77 20.94
C TYR A 9 4.44 -7.34 20.53
N ARG A 10 3.54 -6.47 20.98
CA ARG A 10 3.75 -5.04 21.05
C ARG A 10 4.44 -4.72 22.37
N THR A 11 5.71 -4.27 22.28
CA THR A 11 6.58 -4.17 23.47
C THR A 11 6.26 -3.01 24.40
N ASP A 12 5.66 -1.92 23.88
CA ASP A 12 5.31 -0.72 24.63
C ASP A 12 4.15 -0.96 25.63
N TYR A 13 3.22 -1.84 25.27
CA TYR A 13 2.07 -2.20 26.12
C TYR A 13 2.07 -3.67 26.57
N ASN A 14 3.08 -4.44 26.15
CA ASN A 14 3.18 -5.88 26.41
C ASN A 14 1.92 -6.67 25.98
N ILE A 15 1.38 -6.30 24.81
CA ILE A 15 0.16 -6.91 24.25
C ILE A 15 0.54 -7.92 23.18
N PRO A 16 0.04 -9.17 23.23
CA PRO A 16 0.22 -10.14 22.15
C PRO A 16 -0.57 -9.70 20.90
N LEU A 17 0.07 -9.75 19.73
CA LEU A 17 -0.53 -9.38 18.46
C LEU A 17 -1.00 -10.61 17.68
N GLY A 18 -0.31 -11.74 17.84
CA GLY A 18 -0.67 -12.97 17.15
C GLY A 18 0.26 -14.14 17.47
N VAL A 19 -0.03 -15.28 16.86
CA VAL A 19 0.80 -16.48 16.96
C VAL A 19 1.30 -16.87 15.58
N VAL A 20 2.61 -16.99 15.44
CA VAL A 20 3.29 -17.25 14.18
C VAL A 20 4.17 -18.48 14.27
N LYS A 21 4.50 -19.10 13.13
CA LYS A 21 5.37 -20.28 13.06
C LYS A 21 6.85 -19.87 13.03
N SER A 22 7.73 -20.84 13.27
CA SER A 22 9.19 -20.65 13.34
C SER A 22 9.85 -20.03 12.10
N LYS A 23 9.23 -20.16 10.94
CA LYS A 23 9.72 -19.56 9.68
C LYS A 23 9.27 -18.11 9.47
N TYR A 24 8.46 -17.56 10.39
CA TYR A 24 8.02 -16.18 10.30
C TYR A 24 9.15 -15.24 10.71
N THR A 25 9.49 -14.31 9.85
CA THR A 25 10.46 -13.25 10.13
C THR A 25 9.70 -11.96 10.43
N ILE A 26 9.89 -11.42 11.63
CA ILE A 26 9.27 -10.16 12.03
C ILE A 26 9.93 -9.02 11.23
N VAL A 27 9.11 -8.18 10.61
CA VAL A 27 9.54 -6.89 10.06
C VAL A 27 9.20 -5.83 11.09
N GLN A 28 10.23 -5.26 11.70
CA GLN A 28 10.08 -4.22 12.70
C GLN A 28 9.55 -2.93 12.06
N ASN A 29 8.74 -2.16 12.80
CA ASN A 29 8.18 -0.93 12.28
C ASN A 29 9.26 0.10 11.93
N ASN A 30 10.33 0.20 12.71
CA ASN A 30 11.46 1.08 12.43
C ASN A 30 12.14 0.71 11.09
N ASP A 31 12.38 -0.57 10.85
CA ASP A 31 13.01 -1.02 9.61
C ASP A 31 12.11 -0.72 8.41
N ALA A 32 10.80 -0.93 8.59
CA ALA A 32 9.80 -0.63 7.57
C ALA A 32 9.73 0.88 7.25
N PHE A 33 9.81 1.72 8.25
CA PHE A 33 9.77 3.18 8.07
C PHE A 33 11.08 3.70 7.48
N ASN A 34 12.24 3.21 7.93
CA ASN A 34 13.52 3.54 7.33
C ASN A 34 13.57 3.16 5.85
N PHE A 35 13.10 1.95 5.52
CA PHE A 35 12.97 1.53 4.13
C PHE A 35 12.05 2.47 3.33
N PHE A 36 10.94 2.88 3.91
CA PHE A 36 10.00 3.79 3.27
C PHE A 36 10.65 5.15 3.00
N ASP A 37 11.40 5.69 3.97
CA ASP A 37 12.19 6.92 3.81
C ASP A 37 13.24 6.80 2.70
N ASP A 38 13.94 5.68 2.64
CA ASP A 38 14.95 5.41 1.61
C ASP A 38 14.29 5.27 0.22
N ALA A 39 13.14 4.58 0.14
CA ALA A 39 12.43 4.36 -1.12
C ALA A 39 11.86 5.67 -1.70
N ILE A 40 11.45 6.59 -0.86
CA ILE A 40 10.90 7.88 -1.28
C ILE A 40 12.03 8.86 -1.65
N GLY A 41 13.22 8.67 -1.10
CA GLY A 41 14.33 9.62 -1.15
C GLY A 41 14.09 10.81 -0.22
N LYS A 42 15.12 11.20 0.50
CA LYS A 42 15.05 12.36 1.40
C LYS A 42 14.62 13.59 0.59
N ASN A 43 13.47 14.15 0.92
CA ASN A 43 12.83 15.34 0.31
C ASN A 43 11.95 15.10 -0.94
N SER A 44 11.66 13.87 -1.33
CA SER A 44 10.87 13.60 -2.55
C SER A 44 9.39 13.33 -2.29
N ALA A 45 8.97 13.13 -1.05
CA ALA A 45 7.56 12.94 -0.69
C ALA A 45 7.24 13.54 0.68
N ILE A 46 5.95 13.76 0.91
CA ILE A 46 5.44 14.31 2.16
C ILE A 46 4.70 13.21 2.90
N TRP A 47 5.17 12.88 4.10
CA TRP A 47 4.45 11.99 5.01
C TRP A 47 3.03 12.50 5.25
N GLN A 48 2.04 11.64 5.03
CA GLN A 48 0.64 12.02 5.13
C GLN A 48 -0.04 11.40 6.35
N THR A 49 0.02 10.09 6.46
CA THR A 49 -0.74 9.37 7.48
C THR A 49 0.02 8.11 7.87
N ALA A 50 0.06 7.85 9.17
CA ALA A 50 0.46 6.57 9.71
C ALA A 50 -0.59 6.12 10.73
N GLY A 51 -0.79 4.82 10.86
CA GLY A 51 -1.76 4.28 11.80
C GLY A 51 -1.66 2.78 11.95
N PHE A 52 -2.52 2.27 12.84
CA PHE A 52 -2.63 0.84 13.10
C PHE A 52 -4.09 0.46 13.38
N TRP A 53 -4.38 -0.82 13.27
CA TRP A 53 -5.66 -1.41 13.64
C TRP A 53 -5.50 -2.40 14.76
N GLY A 54 -6.60 -2.54 15.53
CA GLY A 54 -6.61 -3.36 16.71
C GLY A 54 -5.61 -2.84 17.73
N ASN A 55 -4.76 -3.72 18.25
CA ASN A 55 -3.69 -3.39 19.19
C ASN A 55 -2.35 -3.09 18.48
N GLY A 56 -2.34 -3.08 17.13
CA GLY A 56 -1.16 -2.96 16.29
C GLY A 56 -0.89 -4.20 15.44
N GLU A 57 -1.87 -5.08 15.32
CA GLU A 57 -1.75 -6.29 14.48
C GLU A 57 -1.45 -5.93 13.03
N ARG A 58 -1.98 -4.81 12.56
CA ARG A 58 -1.68 -4.27 11.25
C ARG A 58 -1.33 -2.80 11.36
N ILE A 59 -0.25 -2.42 10.71
CA ILE A 59 0.19 -1.03 10.58
C ILE A 59 0.13 -0.58 9.12
N PHE A 60 0.05 0.71 8.92
CA PHE A 60 0.25 1.32 7.61
C PHE A 60 0.93 2.69 7.75
N VAL A 61 1.56 3.09 6.67
CA VAL A 61 2.06 4.44 6.48
C VAL A 61 1.84 4.85 5.04
N SER A 62 1.52 6.11 4.82
CA SER A 62 1.37 6.69 3.48
C SER A 62 2.13 7.99 3.35
N ALA A 63 2.70 8.20 2.17
CA ALA A 63 3.32 9.46 1.79
C ALA A 63 2.75 9.93 0.45
N LYS A 64 2.53 11.23 0.34
CA LYS A 64 2.16 11.89 -0.90
C LYS A 64 3.41 12.08 -1.76
N LEU A 65 3.34 11.67 -3.00
CA LEU A 65 4.41 11.86 -3.97
C LEU A 65 4.35 13.28 -4.57
N PRO A 66 5.49 13.85 -4.98
CA PRO A 66 5.54 15.23 -5.46
C PRO A 66 4.84 15.44 -6.80
N ASN A 67 4.75 14.39 -7.62
CA ASN A 67 4.20 14.46 -8.97
C ASN A 67 2.74 14.02 -8.97
N ASN A 68 1.83 14.93 -9.28
CA ASN A 68 0.42 14.61 -9.53
C ASN A 68 0.25 14.18 -10.99
N ILE A 69 -0.71 13.28 -11.25
CA ILE A 69 -1.21 13.03 -12.59
C ILE A 69 -2.20 14.15 -12.92
N LEU A 70 -2.10 14.71 -14.11
CA LEU A 70 -3.10 15.67 -14.60
C LEU A 70 -4.09 14.93 -15.51
N VAL A 71 -5.37 14.96 -15.15
CA VAL A 71 -6.47 14.43 -15.96
C VAL A 71 -7.34 15.60 -16.39
N LYS A 72 -7.28 15.99 -17.66
CA LYS A 72 -7.93 17.21 -18.19
C LYS A 72 -7.61 18.49 -17.39
N GLY A 73 -6.40 18.56 -16.84
CA GLY A 73 -5.98 19.71 -16.03
C GLY A 73 -6.27 19.56 -14.53
N ASP A 74 -7.10 18.60 -14.12
CA ASP A 74 -7.36 18.32 -12.70
C ASP A 74 -6.23 17.45 -12.11
N PRO A 75 -5.61 17.90 -11.00
CA PRO A 75 -4.55 17.15 -10.37
C PRO A 75 -5.09 15.96 -9.58
N VAL A 76 -4.69 14.74 -9.98
CA VAL A 76 -4.90 13.52 -9.21
C VAL A 76 -3.67 13.27 -8.36
N GLU A 77 -3.83 13.33 -7.05
CA GLU A 77 -2.76 13.09 -6.08
C GLU A 77 -2.33 11.63 -6.11
N ASN A 78 -1.05 11.40 -5.85
CA ASN A 78 -0.45 10.09 -5.87
C ASN A 78 0.20 9.78 -4.53
N TYR A 79 -0.09 8.61 -4.00
CA TYR A 79 0.40 8.16 -2.70
C TYR A 79 1.18 6.86 -2.83
N LEU A 80 2.28 6.78 -2.11
CA LEU A 80 2.95 5.53 -1.79
C LEU A 80 2.44 5.06 -0.44
N VAL A 81 2.00 3.80 -0.37
CA VAL A 81 1.48 3.19 0.85
C VAL A 81 2.28 1.95 1.17
N PHE A 82 2.71 1.86 2.42
CA PHE A 82 3.28 0.66 3.01
C PHE A 82 2.32 0.12 4.07
N THR A 83 2.11 -1.19 4.10
CA THR A 83 1.38 -1.86 5.18
C THR A 83 2.04 -3.18 5.55
N ASN A 84 2.00 -3.48 6.84
CA ASN A 84 2.58 -4.68 7.42
C ASN A 84 1.61 -5.31 8.43
N THR A 85 1.68 -6.64 8.60
CA THR A 85 0.90 -7.37 9.61
C THR A 85 1.83 -8.10 10.57
N HIS A 86 1.50 -8.07 11.86
CA HIS A 86 2.29 -8.70 12.91
C HIS A 86 1.66 -9.97 13.48
N ASP A 87 0.42 -10.28 13.07
CA ASP A 87 -0.39 -11.39 13.57
C ASP A 87 -0.30 -12.67 12.70
N GLY A 88 0.48 -12.62 11.62
CA GLY A 88 0.59 -13.71 10.66
C GLY A 88 -0.57 -13.79 9.65
N SER A 89 -1.57 -12.90 9.71
CA SER A 89 -2.73 -12.89 8.79
C SER A 89 -2.40 -12.40 7.39
N GLY A 90 -1.27 -11.73 7.21
CA GLY A 90 -0.86 -11.14 5.93
C GLY A 90 0.64 -10.99 5.80
N GLY A 91 1.06 -10.21 4.81
CA GLY A 91 2.45 -9.87 4.55
C GLY A 91 2.68 -8.37 4.49
N VAL A 92 3.92 -8.01 4.17
CA VAL A 92 4.28 -6.65 3.78
C VAL A 92 3.68 -6.36 2.41
N LYS A 93 3.07 -5.18 2.25
CA LYS A 93 2.62 -4.69 0.95
C LYS A 93 3.08 -3.25 0.75
N ILE A 94 3.49 -2.95 -0.47
CA ILE A 94 3.87 -1.61 -0.91
C ILE A 94 3.12 -1.35 -2.21
N LEU A 95 2.40 -0.23 -2.28
CA LEU A 95 1.56 0.09 -3.43
C LEU A 95 1.54 1.58 -3.74
N PHE A 96 1.34 1.91 -5.02
CA PHE A 96 0.97 3.23 -5.48
C PHE A 96 -0.54 3.31 -5.65
N THR A 97 -1.14 4.42 -5.23
CA THR A 97 -2.59 4.61 -5.29
C THR A 97 -2.95 6.09 -5.34
N PRO A 98 -4.02 6.47 -6.07
CA PRO A 98 -4.60 7.80 -5.97
C PRO A 98 -5.46 7.97 -4.71
N ILE A 99 -5.67 6.89 -3.94
CA ILE A 99 -6.51 6.91 -2.75
C ILE A 99 -5.68 7.33 -1.54
N ARG A 100 -6.04 8.44 -0.91
CA ARG A 100 -5.47 8.86 0.36
C ARG A 100 -5.90 7.90 1.48
N VAL A 101 -4.95 7.14 1.99
CA VAL A 101 -5.23 6.16 3.06
C VAL A 101 -5.25 6.86 4.41
N ILE A 102 -6.42 6.86 5.05
CA ILE A 102 -6.65 7.45 6.38
C ILE A 102 -7.32 6.49 7.36
N CYS A 103 -7.90 5.38 6.88
CA CYS A 103 -8.59 4.40 7.67
C CYS A 103 -8.56 3.01 7.02
N LYS A 104 -9.09 2.00 7.74
CA LYS A 104 -9.15 0.61 7.23
C LYS A 104 -9.87 0.51 5.89
N ASN A 105 -10.98 1.22 5.71
CA ASN A 105 -11.78 1.16 4.49
C ASN A 105 -11.01 1.72 3.29
N THR A 106 -10.34 2.88 3.45
CA THR A 106 -9.53 3.47 2.40
C THR A 106 -8.29 2.64 2.08
N LEU A 107 -7.68 1.96 3.07
CA LEU A 107 -6.60 1.00 2.79
C LEU A 107 -7.10 -0.21 2.01
N ASN A 108 -8.23 -0.78 2.40
CA ASN A 108 -8.81 -1.92 1.68
C ASN A 108 -9.18 -1.53 0.25
N ALA A 109 -9.77 -0.35 0.05
CA ALA A 109 -10.04 0.19 -1.28
C ALA A 109 -8.74 0.35 -2.08
N ALA A 110 -7.70 0.96 -1.51
CA ALA A 110 -6.41 1.12 -2.17
C ALA A 110 -5.79 -0.22 -2.58
N ILE A 111 -5.85 -1.25 -1.72
CA ILE A 111 -5.31 -2.58 -2.02
C ILE A 111 -6.15 -3.29 -3.10
N SER A 112 -7.49 -3.21 -3.04
CA SER A 112 -8.37 -3.91 -3.97
C SER A 112 -8.38 -3.31 -5.38
N THR A 113 -8.20 -1.99 -5.49
CA THR A 113 -8.19 -1.28 -6.78
C THR A 113 -6.78 -1.16 -7.38
N SER A 114 -5.73 -1.37 -6.59
CA SER A 114 -4.36 -1.27 -7.10
C SER A 114 -3.97 -2.53 -7.87
N SER A 115 -3.72 -2.37 -9.16
CA SER A 115 -3.06 -3.41 -9.98
C SER A 115 -1.54 -3.44 -9.78
N ASN A 116 -0.97 -2.40 -9.19
CA ASN A 116 0.47 -2.17 -9.04
C ASN A 116 0.87 -2.17 -7.56
N TYR A 117 0.91 -3.35 -6.95
CA TYR A 117 1.45 -3.51 -5.62
C TYR A 117 2.47 -4.64 -5.56
N VAL A 118 3.41 -4.52 -4.64
CA VAL A 118 4.37 -5.57 -4.32
C VAL A 118 3.99 -6.15 -2.97
N SER A 119 3.96 -7.49 -2.89
CA SER A 119 3.62 -8.18 -1.64
C SER A 119 4.67 -9.22 -1.29
N PHE A 120 5.11 -9.21 -0.05
CA PHE A 120 6.10 -10.13 0.49
C PHE A 120 5.56 -10.86 1.70
N ARG A 121 5.80 -12.18 1.74
CA ARG A 121 5.54 -12.95 2.95
C ARG A 121 6.67 -12.76 3.96
N HIS A 122 6.35 -12.87 5.23
CA HIS A 122 7.29 -12.85 6.36
C HIS A 122 8.17 -14.11 6.40
N THR A 123 9.15 -14.17 5.48
CA THR A 123 10.14 -15.24 5.40
C THR A 123 11.53 -14.67 5.63
N THR A 124 12.53 -15.52 5.83
CA THR A 124 13.94 -15.12 6.03
C THR A 124 14.47 -14.16 4.97
N SER A 125 13.90 -14.18 3.77
CA SER A 125 14.29 -13.29 2.64
C SER A 125 13.48 -11.98 2.59
N VAL A 126 12.62 -11.68 3.58
CA VAL A 126 11.73 -10.51 3.52
C VAL A 126 12.49 -9.18 3.40
N TYR A 127 13.57 -9.02 4.15
CA TYR A 127 14.39 -7.79 4.10
C TYR A 127 15.07 -7.60 2.75
N ASN A 128 15.62 -8.67 2.16
CA ASN A 128 16.21 -8.61 0.82
C ASN A 128 15.16 -8.24 -0.24
N LYS A 129 13.94 -8.76 -0.10
CA LYS A 129 12.83 -8.42 -1.02
C LYS A 129 12.36 -6.98 -0.84
N ILE A 130 12.36 -6.47 0.37
CA ILE A 130 12.06 -5.07 0.65
C ILE A 130 13.09 -4.16 -0.03
N SER A 131 14.38 -4.48 0.00
CA SER A 131 15.41 -3.69 -0.70
C SER A 131 15.25 -3.71 -2.23
N VAL A 132 14.84 -4.84 -2.81
CA VAL A 132 14.54 -4.96 -4.25
C VAL A 132 13.24 -4.22 -4.62
N ALA A 133 12.36 -3.95 -3.66
CA ALA A 133 11.13 -3.21 -3.92
C ALA A 133 11.39 -1.79 -4.43
N GLN A 134 12.53 -1.18 -4.16
CA GLN A 134 12.91 0.13 -4.71
C GLN A 134 12.99 0.11 -6.24
N GLU A 135 13.58 -0.93 -6.83
CA GLU A 135 13.61 -1.11 -8.29
C GLU A 135 12.20 -1.32 -8.85
N ILE A 136 11.41 -2.16 -8.17
CA ILE A 136 10.02 -2.44 -8.58
C ILE A 136 9.17 -1.17 -8.47
N LEU A 137 9.40 -0.34 -7.46
CA LEU A 137 8.72 0.96 -7.31
C LEU A 137 9.10 1.92 -8.44
N GLY A 138 10.33 1.92 -8.93
CA GLY A 138 10.74 2.68 -10.11
C GLY A 138 9.93 2.29 -11.35
N ILE A 139 9.75 1.00 -11.58
CA ILE A 139 8.92 0.48 -12.68
C ILE A 139 7.43 0.83 -12.47
N SER A 140 6.95 0.76 -11.24
CA SER A 140 5.55 1.11 -10.91
C SER A 140 5.25 2.60 -11.11
N LYS A 141 6.25 3.48 -10.95
CA LYS A 141 6.11 4.90 -11.28
C LYS A 141 5.82 5.11 -12.77
N ILE A 142 6.54 4.42 -13.64
CA ILE A 142 6.32 4.48 -15.10
C ILE A 142 4.89 4.03 -15.43
N LYS A 143 4.43 2.93 -14.86
CA LYS A 143 3.05 2.42 -15.06
C LYS A 143 1.99 3.38 -14.53
N TYR A 144 2.29 4.14 -13.50
CA TYR A 144 1.37 5.14 -12.98
C TYR A 144 1.26 6.35 -13.93
N GLU A 145 2.34 6.74 -14.58
CA GLU A 145 2.32 7.76 -15.64
C GLU A 145 1.51 7.28 -16.86
N GLU A 146 1.68 6.02 -17.27
CA GLU A 146 0.84 5.38 -18.30
C GLU A 146 -0.64 5.36 -17.93
N PHE A 147 -0.96 5.09 -16.66
CA PHE A 147 -2.33 5.17 -16.15
C PHE A 147 -2.92 6.58 -16.27
N GLY A 148 -2.12 7.62 -16.01
CA GLY A 148 -2.53 9.01 -16.21
C GLY A 148 -2.87 9.31 -17.69
N GLN A 149 -2.08 8.81 -18.62
CA GLN A 149 -2.36 8.92 -20.05
C GLN A 149 -3.67 8.21 -20.43
N TYR A 150 -3.90 7.00 -19.88
CA TYR A 150 -5.13 6.26 -20.08
C TYR A 150 -6.35 6.99 -19.52
N CYS A 151 -6.25 7.56 -18.32
CA CYS A 151 -7.32 8.40 -17.75
C CYS A 151 -7.64 9.62 -18.62
N ASN A 152 -6.63 10.28 -19.19
CA ASN A 152 -6.83 11.39 -20.12
C ASN A 152 -7.53 10.95 -21.41
N LEU A 153 -7.20 9.76 -21.92
CA LEU A 153 -7.86 9.19 -23.09
C LEU A 153 -9.34 8.94 -22.80
N LEU A 154 -9.64 8.26 -21.68
CA LEU A 154 -11.03 8.01 -21.24
C LEU A 154 -11.82 9.29 -21.01
N ALA A 155 -11.21 10.29 -20.39
CA ALA A 155 -11.85 11.57 -20.11
C ALA A 155 -12.19 12.38 -21.39
N ASN A 156 -11.64 12.02 -22.55
CA ASN A 156 -11.99 12.60 -23.84
C ASN A 156 -13.15 11.89 -24.56
N ILE A 157 -13.56 10.72 -24.07
CA ILE A 157 -14.71 10.00 -24.62
C ILE A 157 -15.97 10.74 -24.21
N LYS A 158 -16.81 11.06 -25.19
CA LYS A 158 -18.14 11.60 -24.93
C LYS A 158 -19.09 10.45 -24.57
N VAL A 159 -19.75 10.57 -23.44
CA VAL A 159 -20.73 9.61 -22.94
C VAL A 159 -22.09 10.30 -22.97
N THR A 160 -23.11 9.64 -23.50
CA THR A 160 -24.48 10.11 -23.52
C THR A 160 -25.24 9.65 -22.28
N ASP A 161 -26.40 10.27 -21.99
CA ASP A 161 -27.26 9.83 -20.89
C ASP A 161 -27.75 8.40 -21.10
N GLU A 162 -27.98 8.00 -22.36
CA GLU A 162 -28.36 6.65 -22.75
C GLU A 162 -27.26 5.63 -22.39
N ASP A 163 -25.98 5.94 -22.66
CA ASP A 163 -24.84 5.08 -22.31
C ASP A 163 -24.77 4.89 -20.77
N VAL A 164 -25.03 5.95 -20.00
CA VAL A 164 -25.04 5.89 -18.52
C VAL A 164 -26.18 5.00 -18.02
N ILE A 165 -27.38 5.16 -18.57
CA ILE A 165 -28.56 4.36 -18.19
C ILE A 165 -28.34 2.90 -18.53
N GLN A 166 -27.80 2.60 -19.70
CA GLN A 166 -27.45 1.24 -20.11
C GLN A 166 -26.43 0.61 -19.16
N PHE A 167 -25.34 1.33 -18.84
CA PHE A 167 -24.31 0.86 -17.92
C PHE A 167 -24.87 0.54 -16.53
N ILE A 168 -25.76 1.39 -16.01
CA ILE A 168 -26.42 1.17 -14.73
C ILE A 168 -27.31 -0.08 -14.80
N GLY A 169 -28.08 -0.26 -15.89
CA GLY A 169 -28.97 -1.40 -16.06
C GLY A 169 -28.25 -2.75 -16.22
N GLU A 170 -27.03 -2.76 -16.71
CA GLU A 170 -26.22 -3.98 -16.90
C GLU A 170 -25.40 -4.37 -15.65
N ASN A 171 -25.20 -3.45 -14.70
CA ASN A 171 -24.27 -3.64 -13.56
C ASN A 171 -24.95 -3.53 -12.18
N LEU A 172 -26.25 -3.34 -12.11
CA LEU A 172 -27.08 -3.38 -10.92
C LEU A 172 -28.09 -4.52 -11.00
#